data_f938d8a285cfc623a64aaa484b678b30
#
_entry.id   f938d8a285cfc623a64aaa484b678b30
#
_cell.length_a   1.000
_cell.length_b   1.000
_cell.length_c   1.000
_cell.angle_alpha   90.00
_cell.angle_beta   90.00
_cell.angle_gamma   90.00
#
_symmetry.space_group_name_H-M   'P 1'
#
loop_
_entity.id
_entity.type
_entity.pdbx_description
1 polymer ?
#
loop_
_entity_poly.entity_id
_entity_poly.type
_entity_poly.pdbx_seq_one_letter_code
_entity_poly.pdbx_strand_id
1 'polypeptide(L)'
;MTAAYQLAKKGLPATVLEADEEYVGGISRTVKYKGFRFDIGGHRFFSKSEEVEALWSEILGPDLLERPRLSRILYGGKFYSYPIKPVEALCKLGPIESGLCFLSYLRARMFPVADPRSFEDWVSNQFGARLFRIFFKTYTEKVWGISCREISADWAAQRIQGLSLWSAVKNGLRPGSTKPGGEIVKTLIHSFRYPRFGPGMMWEKCAERVREMGGRVLLGCKVTACRFDADLNRWSIEYSHSGGASESISADNVISSAPLRELAASLFPPVSERAAAAAAGLRYRDFITVALIVKDRGALRDNWIYIHDPSVQVGRVQNYKSWSPEMVPDEDHCCYGLEYFCNEDDRLWRSSDSDLVALAARELVKIGLARREDVVDGCVVRQPKAYPVYDDAYARHVTTLRAELLHYPNMHLVGRNGMHKYNNQDHAMMTAMLTVENIAAGRQVYDVWRVNQDAQYHESGLAEETKPASVVAKPCGAKA
;
A
#
# COMPACT_ATOMS: atom_id res chain seq x y z
N MET A 1 16.32 0.40 -0.59
CA MET A 1 16.98 1.73 -0.69
C MET A 1 17.19 2.39 0.66
N THR A 2 16.16 2.57 1.54
CA THR A 2 16.32 3.25 2.85
C THR A 2 17.45 2.64 3.70
N ALA A 3 17.53 1.31 3.81
CA ALA A 3 18.61 0.66 4.56
C ALA A 3 20.01 0.98 3.99
N ALA A 4 20.17 0.90 2.67
CA ALA A 4 21.44 1.22 2.02
C ALA A 4 21.87 2.68 2.26
N TYR A 5 20.90 3.61 2.19
CA TYR A 5 21.16 5.01 2.47
C TYR A 5 21.60 5.24 3.93
N GLN A 6 20.91 4.62 4.89
CA GLN A 6 21.27 4.74 6.30
C GLN A 6 22.62 4.08 6.63
N LEU A 7 22.93 2.94 6.01
CA LEU A 7 24.24 2.30 6.14
C LEU A 7 25.36 3.21 5.58
N ALA A 8 25.14 3.75 4.37
CA ALA A 8 26.10 4.65 3.74
C ALA A 8 26.35 5.92 4.58
N LYS A 9 25.31 6.52 5.18
CA LYS A 9 25.44 7.64 6.13
C LYS A 9 26.29 7.29 7.36
N LYS A 10 26.30 6.04 7.77
CA LYS A 10 27.13 5.54 8.89
C LYS A 10 28.53 5.09 8.44
N GLY A 11 28.87 5.26 7.17
CA GLY A 11 30.16 4.81 6.61
C GLY A 11 30.26 3.28 6.47
N LEU A 12 29.14 2.57 6.53
CA LEU A 12 29.10 1.12 6.37
C LEU A 12 28.87 0.75 4.90
N PRO A 13 29.61 -0.24 4.36
CA PRO A 13 29.45 -0.64 2.96
C PRO A 13 28.09 -1.26 2.73
N ALA A 14 27.44 -0.90 1.62
CA ALA A 14 26.15 -1.43 1.23
C ALA A 14 26.12 -1.75 -0.27
N THR A 15 25.61 -2.94 -0.62
CA THR A 15 25.29 -3.31 -1.99
C THR A 15 23.82 -3.66 -2.09
N VAL A 16 23.11 -3.03 -3.01
CA VAL A 16 21.71 -3.30 -3.32
C VAL A 16 21.65 -4.13 -4.60
N LEU A 17 20.94 -5.26 -4.54
CA LEU A 17 20.57 -6.07 -5.69
C LEU A 17 19.08 -5.84 -5.97
N GLU A 18 18.76 -5.25 -7.11
CA GLU A 18 17.40 -4.99 -7.56
C GLU A 18 17.10 -5.80 -8.82
N ALA A 19 16.01 -6.54 -8.79
CA ALA A 19 15.62 -7.40 -9.91
C ALA A 19 15.09 -6.63 -11.13
N ASP A 20 14.52 -5.46 -10.90
CA ASP A 20 14.05 -4.57 -11.98
C ASP A 20 15.27 -3.99 -12.73
N GLU A 21 15.18 -3.97 -14.07
CA GLU A 21 16.28 -3.52 -14.93
C GLU A 21 16.42 -2.00 -14.99
N GLU A 22 15.35 -1.27 -14.70
CA GLU A 22 15.25 0.17 -14.92
C GLU A 22 14.99 0.94 -13.61
N TYR A 23 14.18 0.38 -12.70
CA TYR A 23 13.66 1.13 -11.56
C TYR A 23 14.10 0.56 -10.21
N VAL A 24 14.31 1.44 -9.25
CA VAL A 24 14.39 1.13 -7.82
C VAL A 24 13.07 1.50 -7.13
N GLY A 25 12.82 0.94 -5.93
CA GLY A 25 11.67 1.33 -5.10
C GLY A 25 10.47 0.41 -5.16
N GLY A 26 10.55 -0.67 -5.95
CA GLY A 26 9.50 -1.69 -6.04
C GLY A 26 8.16 -1.09 -6.47
N ILE A 27 7.09 -1.35 -5.70
CA ILE A 27 5.74 -0.82 -6.02
C ILE A 27 5.65 0.72 -5.93
N SER A 28 6.61 1.38 -5.25
CA SER A 28 6.64 2.84 -5.13
C SER A 28 7.43 3.52 -6.26
N ARG A 29 7.79 2.79 -7.32
CA ARG A 29 8.42 3.39 -8.50
C ARG A 29 7.41 4.21 -9.29
N THR A 30 7.93 5.16 -10.08
CA THR A 30 7.16 5.94 -11.06
C THR A 30 7.61 5.54 -12.45
N VAL A 31 6.68 5.07 -13.26
CA VAL A 31 6.93 4.63 -14.63
C VAL A 31 6.90 5.83 -15.59
N LYS A 32 7.80 5.82 -16.57
CA LYS A 32 7.90 6.85 -17.62
C LYS A 32 7.39 6.28 -18.95
N TYR A 33 6.47 6.97 -19.60
CA TYR A 33 5.92 6.57 -20.89
C TYR A 33 5.65 7.79 -21.78
N LYS A 34 6.40 7.94 -22.87
CA LYS A 34 6.25 9.06 -23.86
C LYS A 34 6.15 10.45 -23.21
N GLY A 35 6.97 10.72 -22.20
CA GLY A 35 6.98 11.98 -21.45
C GLY A 35 6.00 12.04 -20.26
N PHE A 36 4.99 11.18 -20.23
CA PHE A 36 4.10 11.03 -19.09
C PHE A 36 4.75 10.22 -17.98
N ARG A 37 4.36 10.48 -16.74
CA ARG A 37 4.75 9.72 -15.56
C ARG A 37 3.52 9.23 -14.83
N PHE A 38 3.59 8.02 -14.31
CA PHE A 38 2.50 7.46 -13.52
C PHE A 38 3.02 6.46 -12.49
N ASP A 39 2.32 6.38 -11.36
CA ASP A 39 2.67 5.51 -10.26
C ASP A 39 1.95 4.17 -10.39
N ILE A 40 2.51 3.16 -9.75
CA ILE A 40 1.85 1.86 -9.61
C ILE A 40 1.02 1.89 -8.32
N GLY A 41 -0.18 2.50 -8.42
CA GLY A 41 -1.03 2.79 -7.28
C GLY A 41 -0.87 4.21 -6.73
N GLY A 42 -1.65 4.55 -5.69
CA GLY A 42 -1.59 5.86 -5.04
C GLY A 42 -0.58 5.87 -3.90
N HIS A 43 0.52 6.58 -4.03
CA HIS A 43 1.61 6.63 -3.05
C HIS A 43 1.77 8.04 -2.47
N ARG A 44 0.80 8.49 -1.67
CA ARG A 44 0.94 9.75 -0.92
C ARG A 44 2.02 9.64 0.14
N PHE A 45 2.79 10.71 0.33
CA PHE A 45 3.76 10.84 1.41
C PHE A 45 3.06 11.44 2.62
N PHE A 46 2.86 10.59 3.62
CA PHE A 46 2.31 10.95 4.91
C PHE A 46 2.87 10.01 5.95
N SER A 47 3.43 10.54 7.01
CA SER A 47 3.92 9.78 8.16
C SER A 47 3.61 10.50 9.47
N LYS A 48 3.51 9.73 10.55
CA LYS A 48 3.53 10.23 11.92
C LYS A 48 4.95 10.24 12.53
N SER A 49 5.92 9.64 11.81
CA SER A 49 7.31 9.59 12.24
C SER A 49 8.05 10.82 11.74
N GLU A 50 8.60 11.57 12.67
CA GLU A 50 9.45 12.74 12.38
C GLU A 50 10.72 12.33 11.63
N GLU A 51 11.27 11.15 11.94
CA GLU A 51 12.47 10.63 11.28
C GLU A 51 12.22 10.31 9.81
N VAL A 52 11.06 9.74 9.48
CA VAL A 52 10.67 9.46 8.09
C VAL A 52 10.42 10.77 7.34
N GLU A 53 9.71 11.73 7.94
CA GLU A 53 9.45 13.04 7.37
C GLU A 53 10.76 13.84 7.15
N ALA A 54 11.70 13.75 8.09
CA ALA A 54 13.02 14.35 7.95
C ALA A 54 13.79 13.74 6.78
N LEU A 55 13.75 12.40 6.64
CA LEU A 55 14.43 11.72 5.54
C LEU A 55 13.86 12.06 4.17
N TRP A 56 12.53 12.18 4.04
CA TRP A 56 11.91 12.66 2.81
C TRP A 56 12.36 14.08 2.45
N SER A 57 12.39 14.96 3.46
CA SER A 57 12.82 16.36 3.28
C SER A 57 14.31 16.45 2.94
N GLU A 58 15.15 15.63 3.57
CA GLU A 58 16.58 15.55 3.32
C GLU A 58 16.88 15.15 1.87
N ILE A 59 16.19 14.14 1.35
CA ILE A 59 16.45 13.60 0.01
C ILE A 59 15.82 14.45 -1.08
N LEU A 60 14.56 14.85 -0.90
CA LEU A 60 13.78 15.51 -1.94
C LEU A 60 13.89 17.04 -1.92
N GLY A 61 14.09 17.65 -0.74
CA GLY A 61 14.18 19.10 -0.61
C GLY A 61 12.94 19.81 -1.21
N PRO A 62 13.15 20.79 -2.12
CA PRO A 62 12.07 21.59 -2.72
C PRO A 62 11.18 20.78 -3.68
N ASP A 63 11.58 19.57 -4.05
CA ASP A 63 10.79 18.70 -4.91
C ASP A 63 9.73 17.92 -4.15
N LEU A 64 9.68 18.03 -2.83
CA LEU A 64 8.62 17.45 -2.02
C LEU A 64 7.48 18.47 -1.86
N LEU A 65 6.49 18.37 -2.71
CA LEU A 65 5.37 19.31 -2.81
C LEU A 65 4.29 18.99 -1.78
N GLU A 66 3.64 20.03 -1.25
CA GLU A 66 2.38 19.86 -0.54
C GLU A 66 1.21 19.90 -1.52
N ARG A 67 0.32 18.90 -1.46
CA ARG A 67 -0.81 18.75 -2.36
C ARG A 67 -2.12 18.64 -1.61
N PRO A 68 -3.17 19.33 -2.05
CA PRO A 68 -4.50 19.19 -1.47
C PRO A 68 -5.02 17.79 -1.78
N ARG A 69 -5.62 17.15 -0.77
CA ARG A 69 -6.27 15.86 -0.94
C ARG A 69 -7.69 16.03 -1.45
N LEU A 70 -7.95 15.55 -2.63
CA LEU A 70 -9.30 15.40 -3.17
C LEU A 70 -9.51 13.95 -3.60
N SER A 71 -10.41 13.26 -2.92
CA SER A 71 -10.77 11.89 -3.26
C SER A 71 -12.25 11.66 -3.02
N ARG A 72 -12.88 10.90 -3.92
CA ARG A 72 -14.33 10.60 -3.87
C ARG A 72 -14.59 9.13 -4.18
N ILE A 73 -15.81 8.69 -3.93
CA ILE A 73 -16.35 7.40 -4.34
C ILE A 73 -17.29 7.62 -5.50
N LEU A 74 -17.19 6.82 -6.56
CA LEU A 74 -18.14 6.75 -7.65
C LEU A 74 -19.03 5.52 -7.49
N TYR A 75 -20.34 5.74 -7.38
CA TYR A 75 -21.35 4.69 -7.31
C TYR A 75 -22.64 5.14 -7.99
N GLY A 76 -23.18 4.31 -8.88
CA GLY A 76 -24.43 4.60 -9.59
C GLY A 76 -24.40 5.93 -10.36
N GLY A 77 -23.29 6.27 -10.99
CA GLY A 77 -23.09 7.51 -11.73
C GLY A 77 -22.97 8.78 -10.86
N LYS A 78 -22.92 8.65 -9.53
CA LYS A 78 -22.82 9.77 -8.59
C LYS A 78 -21.53 9.72 -7.78
N PHE A 79 -20.96 10.90 -7.52
CA PHE A 79 -19.79 11.04 -6.67
C PHE A 79 -20.20 11.28 -5.22
N TYR A 80 -19.59 10.56 -4.29
CA TYR A 80 -19.75 10.70 -2.85
C TYR A 80 -18.41 11.10 -2.24
N SER A 81 -18.45 11.94 -1.19
CA SER A 81 -17.24 12.33 -0.46
C SER A 81 -16.54 11.11 0.16
N TYR A 82 -15.22 11.12 0.18
CA TYR A 82 -14.42 10.16 0.93
C TYR A 82 -13.57 10.89 1.98
N PRO A 83 -13.71 10.55 3.26
CA PRO A 83 -14.64 9.55 3.82
C PRO A 83 -16.10 9.94 3.58
N ILE A 84 -16.94 8.89 3.63
CA ILE A 84 -18.39 9.04 3.40
C ILE A 84 -18.99 10.00 4.44
N LYS A 85 -19.65 11.05 3.95
CA LYS A 85 -20.47 11.93 4.78
C LYS A 85 -21.91 11.39 4.79
N PRO A 86 -22.43 10.90 5.93
CA PRO A 86 -23.70 10.17 5.96
C PRO A 86 -24.89 10.95 5.40
N VAL A 87 -25.03 12.24 5.76
CA VAL A 87 -26.12 13.09 5.28
C VAL A 87 -26.05 13.28 3.77
N GLU A 88 -24.84 13.59 3.24
CA GLU A 88 -24.63 13.73 1.80
C GLU A 88 -24.93 12.40 1.07
N ALA A 89 -24.48 11.27 1.63
CA ALA A 89 -24.73 9.97 1.04
C ALA A 89 -26.21 9.64 0.96
N LEU A 90 -26.95 9.85 2.05
CA LEU A 90 -28.40 9.62 2.07
C LEU A 90 -29.15 10.56 1.10
N CYS A 91 -28.81 11.84 1.04
CA CYS A 91 -29.40 12.77 0.07
C CYS A 91 -29.15 12.32 -1.38
N LYS A 92 -27.94 11.88 -1.71
CA LYS A 92 -27.57 11.44 -3.07
C LYS A 92 -28.17 10.08 -3.44
N LEU A 93 -28.38 9.18 -2.48
CA LEU A 93 -29.07 7.91 -2.69
C LEU A 93 -30.56 8.10 -3.00
N GLY A 94 -31.16 9.18 -2.50
CA GLY A 94 -32.58 9.48 -2.66
C GLY A 94 -33.45 8.87 -1.54
N PRO A 95 -34.71 9.31 -1.42
CA PRO A 95 -35.55 9.01 -0.23
C PRO A 95 -35.87 7.53 -0.05
N ILE A 96 -36.12 6.81 -1.12
CA ILE A 96 -36.49 5.37 -1.07
C ILE A 96 -35.28 4.56 -0.59
N GLU A 97 -34.14 4.74 -1.25
CA GLU A 97 -32.91 3.99 -0.91
C GLU A 97 -32.42 4.34 0.50
N SER A 98 -32.53 5.61 0.89
CA SER A 98 -32.16 6.07 2.22
C SER A 98 -33.08 5.48 3.31
N GLY A 99 -34.38 5.38 3.05
CA GLY A 99 -35.34 4.72 3.94
C GLY A 99 -35.02 3.23 4.11
N LEU A 100 -34.70 2.55 3.04
CA LEU A 100 -34.28 1.13 3.07
C LEU A 100 -32.95 0.93 3.81
N CYS A 101 -32.00 1.86 3.65
CA CYS A 101 -30.74 1.85 4.41
C CYS A 101 -31.00 2.03 5.92
N PHE A 102 -31.87 2.97 6.28
CA PHE A 102 -32.26 3.20 7.68
C PHE A 102 -32.94 1.99 8.30
N LEU A 103 -33.91 1.38 7.61
CA LEU A 103 -34.57 0.15 8.08
C LEU A 103 -33.60 -1.00 8.23
N SER A 104 -32.66 -1.15 7.29
CA SER A 104 -31.59 -2.15 7.38
C SER A 104 -30.66 -1.92 8.58
N TYR A 105 -30.35 -0.66 8.88
CA TYR A 105 -29.56 -0.28 10.06
C TYR A 105 -30.33 -0.60 11.36
N LEU A 106 -31.59 -0.22 11.47
CA LEU A 106 -32.43 -0.56 12.64
C LEU A 106 -32.49 -2.07 12.89
N ARG A 107 -32.71 -2.86 11.82
CA ARG A 107 -32.72 -4.32 11.90
C ARG A 107 -31.37 -4.85 12.44
N ALA A 108 -30.25 -4.35 11.93
CA ALA A 108 -28.92 -4.77 12.39
C ALA A 108 -28.68 -4.41 13.87
N ARG A 109 -29.25 -3.29 14.35
CA ARG A 109 -29.16 -2.89 15.76
C ARG A 109 -30.06 -3.71 16.69
N MET A 110 -31.23 -4.15 16.21
CA MET A 110 -32.15 -4.99 16.96
C MET A 110 -31.73 -6.47 16.99
N PHE A 111 -31.15 -6.94 15.88
CA PHE A 111 -30.77 -8.34 15.69
C PHE A 111 -29.33 -8.41 15.14
N PRO A 112 -28.32 -8.02 15.95
CA PRO A 112 -26.93 -8.10 15.51
C PRO A 112 -26.48 -9.56 15.45
N VAL A 113 -25.52 -9.85 14.56
CA VAL A 113 -24.76 -11.10 14.60
C VAL A 113 -23.92 -11.08 15.87
N ALA A 114 -24.18 -12.03 16.78
CA ALA A 114 -23.60 -12.04 18.15
C ALA A 114 -22.08 -12.26 18.15
N ASP A 115 -21.58 -13.09 17.22
CA ASP A 115 -20.15 -13.39 17.05
C ASP A 115 -19.76 -13.12 15.59
N PRO A 116 -19.47 -11.84 15.24
CA PRO A 116 -19.14 -11.49 13.87
C PRO A 116 -17.74 -12.02 13.52
N ARG A 117 -17.67 -12.99 12.63
CA ARG A 117 -16.41 -13.62 12.18
C ARG A 117 -15.89 -13.04 10.86
N SER A 118 -16.78 -12.46 10.07
CA SER A 118 -16.43 -11.93 8.75
C SER A 118 -16.52 -10.41 8.71
N PHE A 119 -15.83 -9.83 7.71
CA PHE A 119 -15.95 -8.41 7.36
C PHE A 119 -17.43 -8.03 7.09
N GLU A 120 -18.17 -8.89 6.37
CA GLU A 120 -19.60 -8.68 6.07
C GLU A 120 -20.41 -8.57 7.36
N ASP A 121 -20.23 -9.49 8.32
CA ASP A 121 -20.96 -9.49 9.58
C ASP A 121 -20.67 -8.23 10.39
N TRP A 122 -19.35 -7.93 10.54
CA TRP A 122 -18.91 -6.79 11.33
C TRP A 122 -19.45 -5.47 10.78
N VAL A 123 -19.26 -5.21 9.48
CA VAL A 123 -19.72 -3.96 8.84
C VAL A 123 -21.24 -3.88 8.80
N SER A 124 -21.91 -5.00 8.56
CA SER A 124 -23.39 -5.03 8.57
C SER A 124 -23.96 -4.74 9.94
N ASN A 125 -23.33 -5.19 11.03
CA ASN A 125 -23.72 -4.85 12.39
C ASN A 125 -23.58 -3.34 12.67
N GLN A 126 -22.56 -2.69 12.11
CA GLN A 126 -22.31 -1.27 12.33
C GLN A 126 -23.18 -0.35 11.47
N PHE A 127 -23.44 -0.69 10.22
CA PHE A 127 -24.02 0.21 9.22
C PHE A 127 -25.31 -0.33 8.58
N GLY A 128 -25.67 -1.58 8.83
CA GLY A 128 -26.76 -2.28 8.15
C GLY A 128 -26.30 -2.91 6.82
N ALA A 129 -26.85 -4.07 6.49
CA ALA A 129 -26.47 -4.86 5.31
C ALA A 129 -26.67 -4.10 3.97
N ARG A 130 -27.57 -3.10 3.94
CA ARG A 130 -27.81 -2.33 2.71
C ARG A 130 -26.69 -1.33 2.43
N LEU A 131 -26.25 -0.54 3.41
CA LEU A 131 -25.10 0.36 3.28
C LEU A 131 -23.81 -0.42 3.05
N PHE A 132 -23.65 -1.58 3.71
CA PHE A 132 -22.55 -2.49 3.44
C PHE A 132 -22.46 -2.84 1.94
N ARG A 133 -23.56 -3.27 1.33
CA ARG A 133 -23.60 -3.65 -0.10
C ARG A 133 -23.27 -2.48 -1.03
N ILE A 134 -23.69 -1.26 -0.69
CA ILE A 134 -23.49 -0.06 -1.52
C ILE A 134 -22.02 0.43 -1.43
N PHE A 135 -21.51 0.61 -0.21
CA PHE A 135 -20.26 1.34 0.01
C PHE A 135 -19.06 0.49 0.45
N PHE A 136 -19.24 -0.80 0.71
CA PHE A 136 -18.14 -1.64 1.17
C PHE A 136 -17.92 -2.88 0.32
N LYS A 137 -18.98 -3.64 0.04
CA LYS A 137 -18.86 -4.96 -0.58
C LYS A 137 -18.12 -4.94 -1.90
N THR A 138 -18.63 -4.23 -2.90
CA THR A 138 -18.10 -4.28 -4.27
C THR A 138 -16.64 -3.89 -4.34
N TYR A 139 -16.26 -2.80 -3.68
CA TYR A 139 -14.87 -2.35 -3.69
C TYR A 139 -13.95 -3.32 -2.94
N THR A 140 -14.36 -3.78 -1.76
CA THR A 140 -13.56 -4.71 -0.96
C THR A 140 -13.33 -6.02 -1.71
N GLU A 141 -14.37 -6.59 -2.34
CA GLU A 141 -14.24 -7.82 -3.13
C GLU A 141 -13.39 -7.62 -4.40
N LYS A 142 -13.45 -6.45 -5.06
CA LYS A 142 -12.53 -6.12 -6.15
C LYS A 142 -11.07 -6.13 -5.68
N VAL A 143 -10.79 -5.46 -4.57
CA VAL A 143 -9.42 -5.33 -4.03
C VAL A 143 -8.85 -6.67 -3.58
N TRP A 144 -9.61 -7.42 -2.79
CA TRP A 144 -9.09 -8.63 -2.15
C TRP A 144 -9.29 -9.90 -2.98
N GLY A 145 -10.19 -9.89 -3.97
CA GLY A 145 -10.48 -11.02 -4.84
C GLY A 145 -11.11 -12.22 -4.12
N ILE A 146 -11.58 -12.01 -2.90
CA ILE A 146 -12.29 -13.00 -2.08
C ILE A 146 -13.59 -12.38 -1.55
N SER A 147 -14.55 -13.22 -1.20
CA SER A 147 -15.81 -12.76 -0.63
C SER A 147 -15.59 -12.02 0.69
N CYS A 148 -16.38 -10.97 0.95
CA CYS A 148 -16.39 -10.29 2.24
C CYS A 148 -16.74 -11.21 3.42
N ARG A 149 -17.25 -12.42 3.16
CA ARG A 149 -17.51 -13.45 4.18
C ARG A 149 -16.26 -14.25 4.55
N GLU A 150 -15.23 -14.23 3.72
CA GLU A 150 -13.96 -14.92 3.93
C GLU A 150 -12.89 -13.99 4.55
N ILE A 151 -13.15 -12.67 4.53
CA ILE A 151 -12.27 -11.68 5.16
C ILE A 151 -12.56 -11.63 6.65
N SER A 152 -11.54 -11.72 7.50
CA SER A 152 -11.68 -11.69 8.97
C SER A 152 -12.33 -10.40 9.48
N ALA A 153 -13.21 -10.53 10.48
CA ALA A 153 -13.81 -9.40 11.19
C ALA A 153 -12.77 -8.52 11.90
N ASP A 154 -11.67 -9.12 12.40
CA ASP A 154 -10.58 -8.39 13.06
C ASP A 154 -9.93 -7.39 12.11
N TRP A 155 -9.79 -7.76 10.84
CA TRP A 155 -9.28 -6.85 9.81
C TRP A 155 -10.21 -5.65 9.61
N ALA A 156 -11.55 -5.88 9.63
CA ALA A 156 -12.55 -4.82 9.56
C ALA A 156 -12.48 -3.88 10.76
N ALA A 157 -12.44 -4.47 11.96
CA ALA A 157 -12.39 -3.74 13.23
C ALA A 157 -11.16 -2.83 13.31
N GLN A 158 -10.00 -3.31 12.86
CA GLN A 158 -8.77 -2.53 12.82
C GLN A 158 -8.83 -1.35 11.83
N ARG A 159 -9.60 -1.44 10.74
CA ARG A 159 -9.60 -0.44 9.67
C ARG A 159 -10.77 0.54 9.68
N ILE A 160 -11.87 0.18 10.33
CA ILE A 160 -13.10 0.99 10.33
C ILE A 160 -13.42 1.47 11.75
N GLN A 161 -12.43 1.66 12.61
CA GLN A 161 -12.66 2.16 13.97
C GLN A 161 -13.17 3.61 13.96
N GLY A 162 -14.08 3.92 14.90
CA GLY A 162 -14.57 5.28 15.17
C GLY A 162 -15.69 5.79 14.25
N LEU A 163 -16.16 5.03 13.28
CA LEU A 163 -17.32 5.39 12.46
C LEU A 163 -18.60 4.82 13.08
N SER A 164 -19.35 5.63 13.82
CA SER A 164 -20.74 5.33 14.23
C SER A 164 -21.71 6.17 13.43
N LEU A 165 -22.61 5.52 12.70
CA LEU A 165 -23.68 6.19 11.94
C LEU A 165 -24.55 7.07 12.86
N TRP A 166 -24.78 6.64 14.08
CA TRP A 166 -25.58 7.36 15.07
C TRP A 166 -24.90 8.65 15.54
N SER A 167 -23.61 8.64 15.81
CA SER A 167 -22.87 9.85 16.18
C SER A 167 -22.80 10.84 15.01
N ALA A 168 -22.67 10.36 13.78
CA ALA A 168 -22.64 11.18 12.57
C ALA A 168 -24.02 11.80 12.25
N VAL A 169 -25.10 11.05 12.41
CA VAL A 169 -26.49 11.55 12.25
C VAL A 169 -26.83 12.55 13.37
N LYS A 170 -26.49 12.25 14.63
CA LYS A 170 -26.71 13.14 15.77
C LYS A 170 -25.96 14.47 15.64
N ASN A 171 -24.73 14.43 15.12
CA ASN A 171 -23.94 15.64 14.89
C ASN A 171 -24.39 16.41 13.63
N GLY A 172 -24.92 15.74 12.62
CA GLY A 172 -25.45 16.36 11.41
C GLY A 172 -26.82 17.03 11.59
N LEU A 173 -27.60 16.61 12.60
CA LEU A 173 -28.92 17.18 12.94
C LEU A 173 -28.84 18.36 13.92
N ARG A 174 -27.67 18.74 14.41
CA ARG A 174 -27.45 19.93 15.24
C ARG A 174 -26.75 21.02 14.44
N PRO A 175 -27.48 21.93 13.76
CA PRO A 175 -26.88 23.10 13.16
C PRO A 175 -26.46 24.07 14.29
N GLY A 176 -25.15 24.34 14.40
CA GLY A 176 -24.66 25.47 15.18
C GLY A 176 -23.98 25.19 16.52
N SER A 177 -23.53 23.98 16.80
CA SER A 177 -22.74 23.76 18.03
C SER A 177 -21.24 23.58 17.73
N THR A 178 -20.59 24.66 17.36
CA THR A 178 -19.14 24.82 17.55
C THR A 178 -18.90 25.16 19.01
N LYS A 179 -18.88 24.19 19.90
CA LYS A 179 -18.22 24.37 21.21
C LYS A 179 -16.73 24.11 21.02
N PRO A 180 -15.86 25.05 21.46
CA PRO A 180 -14.44 24.76 21.57
C PRO A 180 -14.29 23.73 22.70
N GLY A 181 -13.98 22.47 22.38
CA GLY A 181 -13.81 21.40 23.36
C GLY A 181 -14.55 20.10 23.08
N GLY A 182 -15.40 20.01 22.06
CA GLY A 182 -15.94 18.72 21.58
C GLY A 182 -14.94 18.09 20.61
N GLU A 183 -14.54 16.84 20.83
CA GLU A 183 -13.73 16.07 19.89
C GLU A 183 -14.30 16.18 18.49
N ILE A 184 -13.74 17.08 17.73
CA ILE A 184 -13.84 17.08 16.28
C ILE A 184 -13.19 15.75 15.91
N VAL A 185 -13.89 14.90 15.14
CA VAL A 185 -13.26 13.84 14.37
C VAL A 185 -12.16 14.53 13.57
N LYS A 186 -11.06 14.78 14.26
CA LYS A 186 -9.86 15.36 13.70
C LYS A 186 -9.33 14.35 12.72
N THR A 187 -9.43 14.80 11.48
CA THR A 187 -8.40 14.54 10.52
C THR A 187 -8.74 13.56 9.43
N LEU A 188 -9.60 14.00 8.67
CA LEU A 188 -9.30 13.94 7.24
C LEU A 188 -8.00 14.68 7.03
N ILE A 189 -6.98 13.97 6.57
CA ILE A 189 -5.78 14.61 6.04
C ILE A 189 -6.26 15.49 4.89
N HIS A 190 -6.16 16.81 5.05
CA HIS A 190 -6.59 17.78 4.03
C HIS A 190 -5.53 17.97 2.96
N SER A 191 -4.27 17.72 3.29
CA SER A 191 -3.14 17.76 2.37
C SER A 191 -2.20 16.57 2.62
N PHE A 192 -1.39 16.25 1.65
CA PHE A 192 -0.32 15.26 1.75
C PHE A 192 0.90 15.78 1.00
N ARG A 193 2.06 15.19 1.28
CA ARG A 193 3.28 15.50 0.55
C ARG A 193 3.42 14.53 -0.64
N TYR A 194 4.00 15.03 -1.73
CA TYR A 194 4.19 14.24 -2.93
C TYR A 194 5.41 14.73 -3.72
N PRO A 195 6.31 13.85 -4.17
CA PRO A 195 7.44 14.25 -4.99
C PRO A 195 6.99 14.77 -6.35
N ARG A 196 7.63 15.85 -6.83
CA ARG A 196 7.29 16.54 -8.09
C ARG A 196 7.09 15.61 -9.29
N PHE A 197 7.93 14.60 -9.44
CA PHE A 197 7.90 13.63 -10.54
C PHE A 197 7.45 12.23 -10.09
N GLY A 198 6.66 12.14 -9.00
CA GLY A 198 6.17 10.88 -8.45
C GLY A 198 7.09 10.27 -7.39
N PRO A 199 6.60 9.25 -6.63
CA PRO A 199 7.33 8.63 -5.53
C PRO A 199 8.62 7.95 -5.97
N GLY A 200 8.73 7.50 -7.22
CA GLY A 200 9.96 6.95 -7.79
C GLY A 200 11.15 7.90 -7.68
N MET A 201 10.91 9.21 -7.80
CA MET A 201 11.94 10.24 -7.64
C MET A 201 12.67 10.16 -6.29
N MET A 202 11.97 9.81 -5.20
CA MET A 202 12.58 9.59 -3.89
C MET A 202 13.62 8.48 -3.96
N TRP A 203 13.29 7.38 -4.62
CA TRP A 203 14.14 6.21 -4.67
C TRP A 203 15.28 6.37 -5.66
N GLU A 204 15.05 7.04 -6.79
CA GLU A 204 16.09 7.40 -7.77
C GLU A 204 17.16 8.28 -7.10
N LYS A 205 16.76 9.39 -6.45
CA LYS A 205 17.68 10.26 -5.70
C LYS A 205 18.36 9.54 -4.53
N CYS A 206 17.66 8.65 -3.85
CA CYS A 206 18.25 7.83 -2.80
C CYS A 206 19.37 6.93 -3.35
N ALA A 207 19.15 6.29 -4.52
CA ALA A 207 20.14 5.46 -5.18
C ALA A 207 21.38 6.25 -5.63
N GLU A 208 21.18 7.46 -6.17
CA GLU A 208 22.27 8.37 -6.55
C GLU A 208 23.14 8.69 -5.33
N ARG A 209 22.54 9.12 -4.23
CA ARG A 209 23.27 9.43 -2.99
C ARG A 209 23.98 8.23 -2.39
N VAL A 210 23.37 7.04 -2.47
CA VAL A 210 24.06 5.80 -2.02
C VAL A 210 25.33 5.58 -2.84
N ARG A 211 25.29 5.77 -4.17
CA ARG A 211 26.46 5.65 -5.04
C ARG A 211 27.52 6.71 -4.74
N GLU A 212 27.10 7.97 -4.52
CA GLU A 212 27.99 9.09 -4.16
C GLU A 212 28.74 8.81 -2.84
N MET A 213 28.11 8.13 -1.89
CA MET A 213 28.72 7.71 -0.62
C MET A 213 29.49 6.39 -0.72
N GLY A 214 29.75 5.85 -1.93
CA GLY A 214 30.52 4.65 -2.16
C GLY A 214 29.75 3.33 -2.08
N GLY A 215 28.42 3.36 -1.91
CA GLY A 215 27.58 2.18 -1.98
C GLY A 215 27.32 1.73 -3.41
N ARG A 216 26.91 0.48 -3.60
CA ARG A 216 26.61 -0.11 -4.91
C ARG A 216 25.12 -0.34 -5.05
N VAL A 217 24.55 0.03 -6.21
CA VAL A 217 23.15 -0.26 -6.57
C VAL A 217 23.17 -0.91 -7.96
N LEU A 218 22.88 -2.21 -8.00
CA LEU A 218 22.91 -3.05 -9.18
C LEU A 218 21.48 -3.38 -9.60
N LEU A 219 21.09 -2.97 -10.80
CA LEU A 219 19.79 -3.24 -11.40
C LEU A 219 19.85 -4.50 -12.26
N GLY A 220 18.69 -5.11 -12.56
CA GLY A 220 18.59 -6.34 -13.33
C GLY A 220 19.23 -7.55 -12.64
N CYS A 221 19.43 -7.48 -11.32
CA CYS A 221 20.12 -8.48 -10.51
C CYS A 221 19.11 -9.22 -9.61
N LYS A 222 18.62 -10.35 -10.08
CA LYS A 222 17.67 -11.20 -9.35
C LYS A 222 18.43 -12.18 -8.45
N VAL A 223 18.24 -12.07 -7.13
CA VAL A 223 18.79 -13.04 -6.17
C VAL A 223 18.15 -14.41 -6.39
N THR A 224 19.00 -15.44 -6.50
CA THR A 224 18.60 -16.83 -6.76
C THR A 224 18.90 -17.76 -5.58
N ALA A 225 19.95 -17.49 -4.79
CA ALA A 225 20.25 -18.24 -3.58
C ALA A 225 20.94 -17.36 -2.52
N CYS A 226 20.64 -17.66 -1.26
CA CYS A 226 21.29 -17.08 -0.09
C CYS A 226 21.90 -18.24 0.72
N ARG A 227 23.21 -18.38 0.67
CA ARG A 227 23.94 -19.46 1.37
C ARG A 227 24.64 -18.92 2.60
N PHE A 228 24.31 -19.46 3.76
CA PHE A 228 24.99 -19.12 5.00
C PHE A 228 26.15 -20.09 5.24
N ASP A 229 27.34 -19.55 5.38
CA ASP A 229 28.55 -20.26 5.79
C ASP A 229 28.72 -20.09 7.31
N ALA A 230 28.51 -21.17 8.06
CA ALA A 230 28.57 -21.16 9.52
C ALA A 230 30.02 -21.00 10.04
N ASP A 231 31.02 -21.51 9.31
CA ASP A 231 32.39 -21.45 9.72
C ASP A 231 32.98 -20.03 9.59
N LEU A 232 32.54 -19.32 8.54
CA LEU A 232 32.93 -17.94 8.28
C LEU A 232 31.95 -16.92 8.88
N ASN A 233 30.82 -17.36 9.38
CA ASN A 233 29.68 -16.53 9.85
C ASN A 233 29.29 -15.47 8.81
N ARG A 234 29.22 -15.86 7.54
CA ARG A 234 28.98 -14.97 6.38
C ARG A 234 27.99 -15.56 5.39
N TRP A 235 27.38 -14.67 4.64
CA TRP A 235 26.48 -15.00 3.56
C TRP A 235 27.22 -14.97 2.20
N SER A 236 26.91 -15.94 1.32
CA SER A 236 27.17 -15.89 -0.11
C SER A 236 25.82 -15.72 -0.82
N ILE A 237 25.66 -14.60 -1.51
CA ILE A 237 24.42 -14.25 -2.22
C ILE A 237 24.65 -14.45 -3.71
N GLU A 238 23.98 -15.46 -4.27
CA GLU A 238 23.99 -15.73 -5.71
C GLU A 238 22.88 -14.93 -6.38
N TYR A 239 23.18 -14.32 -7.50
CA TYR A 239 22.20 -13.57 -8.30
C TYR A 239 22.46 -13.76 -9.79
N SER A 240 21.39 -13.66 -10.58
CA SER A 240 21.45 -13.72 -12.04
C SER A 240 21.14 -12.35 -12.63
N HIS A 241 21.88 -11.99 -13.68
CA HIS A 241 21.56 -10.87 -14.55
C HIS A 241 20.47 -11.27 -15.57
N SER A 242 19.76 -10.31 -16.09
CA SER A 242 18.76 -10.51 -17.16
C SER A 242 19.34 -11.20 -18.40
N GLY A 243 20.65 -11.12 -18.62
CA GLY A 243 21.38 -11.82 -19.69
C GLY A 243 21.77 -13.28 -19.37
N GLY A 244 21.34 -13.83 -18.21
CA GLY A 244 21.58 -15.22 -17.83
C GLY A 244 22.92 -15.49 -17.14
N ALA A 245 23.83 -14.52 -17.01
CA ALA A 245 25.05 -14.65 -16.22
C ALA A 245 24.71 -14.71 -14.72
N SER A 246 25.35 -15.63 -13.99
CA SER A 246 25.23 -15.75 -12.54
C SER A 246 26.51 -15.29 -11.86
N GLU A 247 26.35 -14.50 -10.82
CA GLU A 247 27.45 -14.00 -9.99
C GLU A 247 27.13 -14.22 -8.51
N SER A 248 28.12 -14.03 -7.66
CA SER A 248 27.93 -14.09 -6.21
C SER A 248 28.69 -12.97 -5.51
N ILE A 249 28.14 -12.51 -4.38
CA ILE A 249 28.79 -11.57 -3.47
C ILE A 249 28.73 -12.12 -2.05
N SER A 250 29.75 -11.80 -1.26
CA SER A 250 29.81 -12.13 0.16
C SER A 250 29.34 -10.96 1.01
N ALA A 251 28.58 -11.25 2.08
CA ALA A 251 28.05 -10.24 2.99
C ALA A 251 28.02 -10.75 4.44
N ASP A 252 28.28 -9.86 5.40
CA ASP A 252 28.16 -10.17 6.83
C ASP A 252 26.70 -10.08 7.28
N ASN A 253 25.90 -9.23 6.64
CA ASN A 253 24.47 -9.04 6.90
C ASN A 253 23.68 -9.04 5.60
N VAL A 254 22.48 -9.61 5.62
CA VAL A 254 21.52 -9.58 4.53
C VAL A 254 20.23 -8.89 4.98
N ILE A 255 19.83 -7.84 4.27
CA ILE A 255 18.57 -7.15 4.52
C ILE A 255 17.64 -7.46 3.34
N SER A 256 16.63 -8.32 3.57
CA SER A 256 15.71 -8.76 2.53
C SER A 256 14.39 -7.99 2.58
N SER A 257 14.04 -7.39 1.45
CA SER A 257 12.69 -6.88 1.16
C SER A 257 11.96 -7.71 0.09
N ALA A 258 12.60 -8.78 -0.39
CA ALA A 258 12.00 -9.73 -1.34
C ALA A 258 10.79 -10.44 -0.73
N PRO A 259 9.84 -10.93 -1.56
CA PRO A 259 8.69 -11.69 -1.04
C PRO A 259 9.14 -12.85 -0.16
N LEU A 260 8.56 -12.93 1.05
CA LEU A 260 8.98 -13.88 2.09
C LEU A 260 8.93 -15.34 1.62
N ARG A 261 7.98 -15.69 0.74
CA ARG A 261 7.90 -17.01 0.10
C ARG A 261 9.15 -17.29 -0.74
N GLU A 262 9.59 -16.33 -1.53
CA GLU A 262 10.75 -16.49 -2.44
C GLU A 262 12.05 -16.51 -1.65
N LEU A 263 12.18 -15.66 -0.63
CA LEU A 263 13.33 -15.72 0.28
C LEU A 263 13.45 -17.10 0.92
N ALA A 264 12.37 -17.64 1.51
CA ALA A 264 12.40 -18.94 2.16
C ALA A 264 12.83 -20.08 1.20
N ALA A 265 12.44 -19.98 -0.07
CA ALA A 265 12.84 -20.95 -1.10
C ALA A 265 14.29 -20.81 -1.56
N SER A 266 14.92 -19.65 -1.33
CA SER A 266 16.29 -19.36 -1.76
C SER A 266 17.36 -19.62 -0.69
N LEU A 267 16.95 -19.97 0.54
CA LEU A 267 17.88 -20.16 1.68
C LEU A 267 18.62 -21.49 1.64
N PHE A 268 19.90 -21.45 1.98
CA PHE A 268 20.77 -22.61 2.21
C PHE A 268 21.58 -22.40 3.51
N PRO A 269 21.55 -23.38 4.46
CA PRO A 269 20.77 -24.61 4.39
C PRO A 269 19.26 -24.32 4.21
N PRO A 270 18.47 -25.25 3.62
CA PRO A 270 17.05 -25.03 3.39
C PRO A 270 16.27 -24.91 4.70
N VAL A 271 15.19 -24.17 4.69
CA VAL A 271 14.26 -24.08 5.81
C VAL A 271 13.61 -25.45 6.07
N SER A 272 13.11 -25.67 7.29
CA SER A 272 12.37 -26.87 7.64
C SER A 272 11.15 -27.10 6.74
N GLU A 273 10.73 -28.36 6.58
CA GLU A 273 9.52 -28.71 5.80
C GLU A 273 8.29 -27.92 6.29
N ARG A 274 8.17 -27.74 7.60
CA ARG A 274 7.09 -26.95 8.20
C ARG A 274 7.13 -25.48 7.75
N ALA A 275 8.31 -24.89 7.70
CA ALA A 275 8.49 -23.51 7.27
C ALA A 275 8.32 -23.39 5.74
N ALA A 276 8.78 -24.36 4.96
CA ALA A 276 8.55 -24.43 3.53
C ALA A 276 7.05 -24.49 3.20
N ALA A 277 6.29 -25.33 3.91
CA ALA A 277 4.84 -25.40 3.77
C ALA A 277 4.14 -24.09 4.19
N ALA A 278 4.61 -23.44 5.24
CA ALA A 278 4.11 -22.13 5.66
C ALA A 278 4.39 -21.05 4.60
N ALA A 279 5.59 -21.04 4.01
CA ALA A 279 5.94 -20.12 2.94
C ALA A 279 5.09 -20.33 1.68
N ALA A 280 4.88 -21.58 1.27
CA ALA A 280 3.99 -21.93 0.16
C ALA A 280 2.53 -21.50 0.40
N GLY A 281 2.07 -21.51 1.66
CA GLY A 281 0.74 -21.07 2.07
C GLY A 281 0.54 -19.55 2.08
N LEU A 282 1.59 -18.74 1.99
CA LEU A 282 1.45 -17.28 1.92
C LEU A 282 0.83 -16.86 0.59
N ARG A 283 -0.22 -16.06 0.66
CA ARG A 283 -0.96 -15.56 -0.51
C ARG A 283 -0.66 -14.09 -0.77
N TYR A 284 -0.64 -13.74 -2.05
CA TYR A 284 -0.46 -12.36 -2.52
C TYR A 284 -1.58 -12.00 -3.46
N ARG A 285 -1.86 -10.72 -3.56
CA ARG A 285 -2.73 -10.14 -4.56
C ARG A 285 -1.89 -9.36 -5.55
N ASP A 286 -2.11 -9.58 -6.82
CA ASP A 286 -1.45 -8.92 -7.93
C ASP A 286 -2.27 -7.72 -8.40
N PHE A 287 -1.67 -6.91 -9.26
CA PHE A 287 -2.21 -5.62 -9.58
C PHE A 287 -1.77 -5.17 -10.98
N ILE A 288 -2.72 -4.67 -11.74
CA ILE A 288 -2.45 -4.08 -13.06
C ILE A 288 -2.80 -2.60 -12.99
N THR A 289 -1.88 -1.75 -13.41
CA THR A 289 -2.15 -0.35 -13.72
C THR A 289 -2.21 -0.18 -15.23
N VAL A 290 -3.34 0.29 -15.74
CA VAL A 290 -3.45 0.76 -17.12
C VAL A 290 -3.43 2.27 -17.09
N ALA A 291 -2.34 2.87 -17.56
CA ALA A 291 -2.23 4.31 -17.73
C ALA A 291 -2.83 4.69 -19.09
N LEU A 292 -3.84 5.54 -19.08
CA LEU A 292 -4.46 6.09 -20.28
C LEU A 292 -4.07 7.56 -20.44
N ILE A 293 -3.60 7.91 -21.62
CA ILE A 293 -3.38 9.30 -22.02
C ILE A 293 -4.68 9.82 -22.61
N VAL A 294 -5.23 10.87 -22.01
CA VAL A 294 -6.55 11.41 -22.35
C VAL A 294 -6.45 12.92 -22.55
N LYS A 295 -7.17 13.47 -23.54
CA LYS A 295 -7.30 14.93 -23.70
C LYS A 295 -7.94 15.53 -22.46
N ASP A 296 -7.32 16.54 -21.88
CA ASP A 296 -7.82 17.19 -20.68
C ASP A 296 -9.07 18.02 -20.95
N ARG A 297 -10.19 17.62 -20.36
CA ARG A 297 -11.46 18.34 -20.38
C ARG A 297 -11.85 18.86 -19.00
N GLY A 298 -10.96 18.78 -18.03
CA GLY A 298 -11.26 19.13 -16.64
C GLY A 298 -12.28 18.21 -15.96
N ALA A 299 -12.48 17.00 -16.50
CA ALA A 299 -13.51 16.05 -16.02
C ALA A 299 -13.23 15.53 -14.62
N LEU A 300 -11.97 15.31 -14.27
CA LEU A 300 -11.55 14.75 -12.98
C LEU A 300 -10.47 15.63 -12.35
N ARG A 301 -10.84 16.31 -11.26
CA ARG A 301 -9.92 17.13 -10.45
C ARG A 301 -9.41 16.40 -9.22
N ASP A 302 -9.98 15.21 -8.92
CA ASP A 302 -9.56 14.39 -7.80
C ASP A 302 -8.17 13.82 -8.05
N ASN A 303 -7.40 13.62 -6.97
CA ASN A 303 -6.15 12.86 -7.08
C ASN A 303 -6.48 11.40 -7.42
N TRP A 304 -7.52 10.84 -6.77
CA TRP A 304 -8.06 9.52 -7.10
C TRP A 304 -9.54 9.39 -6.74
N ILE A 305 -10.19 8.44 -7.38
CA ILE A 305 -11.56 8.04 -7.04
C ILE A 305 -11.64 6.52 -6.87
N TYR A 306 -12.44 6.10 -5.91
CA TYR A 306 -12.77 4.70 -5.66
C TYR A 306 -14.00 4.31 -6.48
N ILE A 307 -13.93 3.21 -7.23
CA ILE A 307 -14.99 2.77 -8.12
C ILE A 307 -15.78 1.64 -7.46
N HIS A 308 -16.90 1.98 -6.87
CA HIS A 308 -17.80 1.05 -6.22
C HIS A 308 -18.89 0.50 -7.17
N ASP A 309 -18.90 0.96 -8.42
CA ASP A 309 -19.82 0.49 -9.44
C ASP A 309 -19.52 -0.97 -9.82
N PRO A 310 -20.48 -1.90 -9.66
CA PRO A 310 -20.27 -3.31 -10.00
C PRO A 310 -20.22 -3.58 -11.51
N SER A 311 -20.62 -2.62 -12.34
CA SER A 311 -20.70 -2.79 -13.79
C SER A 311 -19.35 -2.70 -14.50
N VAL A 312 -18.28 -2.33 -13.78
CA VAL A 312 -16.90 -2.22 -14.26
C VAL A 312 -15.93 -2.98 -13.35
N GLN A 313 -14.81 -3.44 -13.89
CA GLN A 313 -13.79 -4.17 -13.13
C GLN A 313 -12.80 -3.23 -12.43
N VAL A 314 -12.58 -2.05 -13.00
CA VAL A 314 -11.67 -1.06 -12.40
C VAL A 314 -12.06 -0.77 -10.95
N GLY A 315 -11.08 -0.83 -10.06
CA GLY A 315 -11.28 -0.58 -8.63
C GLY A 315 -11.03 0.88 -8.24
N ARG A 316 -10.04 1.52 -8.86
CA ARG A 316 -9.65 2.91 -8.57
C ARG A 316 -9.15 3.58 -9.83
N VAL A 317 -9.41 4.89 -9.96
CA VAL A 317 -8.85 5.72 -11.02
C VAL A 317 -8.03 6.83 -10.37
N GLN A 318 -6.78 6.98 -10.80
CA GLN A 318 -5.86 8.06 -10.42
C GLN A 318 -5.86 9.12 -11.51
N ASN A 319 -5.70 10.40 -11.14
CA ASN A 319 -5.36 11.46 -12.10
C ASN A 319 -3.98 12.03 -11.74
N TYR A 320 -2.94 11.58 -12.40
CA TYR A 320 -1.56 11.92 -12.04
C TYR A 320 -1.24 13.42 -12.23
N LYS A 321 -1.90 14.11 -13.16
CA LYS A 321 -1.80 15.58 -13.29
C LYS A 321 -2.28 16.31 -12.02
N SER A 322 -3.26 15.76 -11.30
CA SER A 322 -3.75 16.33 -10.04
C SER A 322 -2.83 16.02 -8.85
N TRP A 323 -2.01 14.97 -8.93
CA TRP A 323 -0.96 14.70 -7.95
C TRP A 323 0.20 15.68 -8.11
N SER A 324 0.69 15.86 -9.31
CA SER A 324 1.66 16.90 -9.68
C SER A 324 1.47 17.26 -11.16
N PRO A 325 1.39 18.56 -11.52
CA PRO A 325 1.30 18.97 -12.91
C PRO A 325 2.44 18.45 -13.79
N GLU A 326 3.62 18.29 -13.21
CA GLU A 326 4.82 17.83 -13.90
C GLU A 326 4.84 16.32 -14.20
N MET A 327 3.80 15.58 -13.76
CA MET A 327 3.60 14.18 -14.17
C MET A 327 3.14 14.04 -15.62
N VAL A 328 2.70 15.12 -16.25
CA VAL A 328 2.32 15.18 -17.67
C VAL A 328 3.21 16.16 -18.42
N PRO A 329 3.51 15.92 -19.71
CA PRO A 329 4.45 16.75 -20.48
C PRO A 329 3.83 18.08 -20.95
N ASP A 330 2.49 18.21 -20.94
CA ASP A 330 1.76 19.36 -21.46
C ASP A 330 0.43 19.60 -20.71
N GLU A 331 -0.22 20.72 -20.99
CA GLU A 331 -1.48 21.11 -20.35
C GLU A 331 -2.72 20.50 -21.03
N ASP A 332 -2.60 20.02 -22.27
CA ASP A 332 -3.72 19.54 -23.09
C ASP A 332 -4.12 18.09 -22.75
N HIS A 333 -3.27 17.38 -22.02
CA HIS A 333 -3.48 15.99 -21.67
C HIS A 333 -3.51 15.75 -20.17
N CYS A 334 -4.19 14.65 -19.79
CA CYS A 334 -4.13 14.01 -18.49
C CYS A 334 -3.54 12.61 -18.62
N CYS A 335 -2.96 12.09 -17.57
CA CYS A 335 -2.64 10.68 -17.43
C CYS A 335 -3.53 10.07 -16.34
N TYR A 336 -4.43 9.17 -16.72
CA TYR A 336 -5.30 8.45 -15.79
C TYR A 336 -4.80 7.04 -15.58
N GLY A 337 -4.52 6.66 -14.33
CA GLY A 337 -4.18 5.30 -13.95
C GLY A 337 -5.41 4.52 -13.50
N LEU A 338 -5.79 3.51 -14.28
CA LEU A 338 -6.88 2.61 -13.95
C LEU A 338 -6.30 1.36 -13.28
N GLU A 339 -6.76 1.06 -12.08
CA GLU A 339 -6.23 0.01 -11.23
C GLU A 339 -7.14 -1.21 -11.22
N TYR A 340 -6.56 -2.35 -11.59
CA TYR A 340 -7.21 -3.66 -11.62
C TYR A 340 -6.51 -4.60 -10.65
N PHE A 341 -7.26 -5.14 -9.71
CA PHE A 341 -6.75 -6.11 -8.74
C PHE A 341 -7.06 -7.52 -9.26
N CYS A 342 -6.04 -8.35 -9.37
CA CYS A 342 -6.13 -9.67 -9.97
C CYS A 342 -5.12 -10.65 -9.35
N ASN A 343 -5.06 -11.86 -9.84
CA ASN A 343 -4.02 -12.83 -9.57
C ASN A 343 -3.34 -13.23 -10.89
N GLU A 344 -2.14 -13.78 -10.83
CA GLU A 344 -1.36 -14.19 -12.02
C GLU A 344 -2.08 -15.27 -12.87
N ASP A 345 -3.00 -16.03 -12.28
CA ASP A 345 -3.81 -17.05 -12.96
C ASP A 345 -5.12 -16.50 -13.55
N ASP A 346 -5.51 -15.26 -13.22
CA ASP A 346 -6.73 -14.64 -13.73
C ASP A 346 -6.63 -14.35 -15.23
N ARG A 347 -7.79 -14.41 -15.91
CA ARG A 347 -7.89 -14.03 -17.33
C ARG A 347 -7.41 -12.60 -17.56
N LEU A 348 -7.67 -11.70 -16.62
CA LEU A 348 -7.28 -10.29 -16.72
C LEU A 348 -5.75 -10.16 -16.79
N TRP A 349 -5.02 -10.87 -15.93
CA TRP A 349 -3.55 -10.87 -15.92
C TRP A 349 -2.95 -11.38 -17.23
N ARG A 350 -3.58 -12.39 -17.82
CA ARG A 350 -3.11 -13.02 -19.06
C ARG A 350 -3.54 -12.30 -20.34
N SER A 351 -4.40 -11.27 -20.23
CA SER A 351 -4.85 -10.48 -21.37
C SER A 351 -3.68 -9.71 -22.00
N SER A 352 -3.75 -9.47 -23.32
CA SER A 352 -2.76 -8.63 -24.00
C SER A 352 -2.83 -7.18 -23.52
N ASP A 353 -1.75 -6.44 -23.66
CA ASP A 353 -1.73 -5.02 -23.28
C ASP A 353 -2.75 -4.20 -24.10
N SER A 354 -2.91 -4.52 -25.37
CA SER A 354 -3.92 -3.90 -26.23
C SER A 354 -5.35 -4.15 -25.76
N ASP A 355 -5.66 -5.37 -25.29
CA ASP A 355 -6.98 -5.69 -24.73
C ASP A 355 -7.24 -4.98 -23.41
N LEU A 356 -6.22 -4.87 -22.55
CA LEU A 356 -6.29 -4.15 -21.27
C LEU A 356 -6.47 -2.64 -21.49
N VAL A 357 -5.77 -2.03 -22.43
CA VAL A 357 -5.95 -0.64 -22.80
C VAL A 357 -7.37 -0.42 -23.35
N ALA A 358 -7.84 -1.31 -24.24
CA ALA A 358 -9.19 -1.23 -24.78
C ALA A 358 -10.27 -1.42 -23.70
N LEU A 359 -10.05 -2.32 -22.73
CA LEU A 359 -10.94 -2.49 -21.58
C LEU A 359 -10.99 -1.22 -20.74
N ALA A 360 -9.82 -0.69 -20.36
CA ALA A 360 -9.70 0.50 -19.53
C ALA A 360 -10.36 1.72 -20.19
N ALA A 361 -10.16 1.91 -21.48
CA ALA A 361 -10.80 2.98 -22.25
C ALA A 361 -12.34 2.85 -22.25
N ARG A 362 -12.87 1.64 -22.49
CA ARG A 362 -14.32 1.37 -22.43
C ARG A 362 -14.89 1.65 -21.04
N GLU A 363 -14.21 1.21 -19.98
CA GLU A 363 -14.67 1.40 -18.62
C GLU A 363 -14.60 2.88 -18.20
N LEU A 364 -13.53 3.60 -18.57
CA LEU A 364 -13.39 5.03 -18.31
C LEU A 364 -14.54 5.84 -18.94
N VAL A 365 -14.90 5.51 -20.19
CA VAL A 365 -16.04 6.10 -20.89
C VAL A 365 -17.37 5.71 -20.20
N LYS A 366 -17.54 4.45 -19.85
CA LYS A 366 -18.76 3.94 -19.21
C LYS A 366 -19.05 4.64 -17.88
N ILE A 367 -18.03 4.94 -17.11
CA ILE A 367 -18.18 5.65 -15.82
C ILE A 367 -18.18 7.19 -15.98
N GLY A 368 -18.16 7.69 -17.20
CA GLY A 368 -18.34 9.11 -17.52
C GLY A 368 -17.14 10.00 -17.25
N LEU A 369 -15.92 9.45 -17.20
CA LEU A 369 -14.69 10.21 -16.93
C LEU A 369 -13.93 10.62 -18.18
N ALA A 370 -14.26 10.07 -19.34
CA ALA A 370 -13.72 10.48 -20.62
C ALA A 370 -14.75 10.21 -21.73
N ARG A 371 -14.55 10.85 -22.90
CA ARG A 371 -15.19 10.47 -24.14
C ARG A 371 -14.28 9.51 -24.90
N ARG A 372 -14.85 8.69 -25.77
CA ARG A 372 -14.07 7.72 -26.55
C ARG A 372 -12.99 8.38 -27.41
N GLU A 373 -13.34 9.50 -28.03
CA GLU A 373 -12.47 10.29 -28.91
C GLU A 373 -11.36 11.05 -28.17
N ASP A 374 -11.46 11.18 -26.86
CA ASP A 374 -10.47 11.84 -26.02
C ASP A 374 -9.36 10.90 -25.55
N VAL A 375 -9.55 9.57 -25.63
CA VAL A 375 -8.51 8.59 -25.30
C VAL A 375 -7.53 8.48 -26.45
N VAL A 376 -6.29 8.90 -26.21
CA VAL A 376 -5.25 9.03 -27.23
C VAL A 376 -4.32 7.81 -27.28
N ASP A 377 -3.91 7.32 -26.10
CA ASP A 377 -2.92 6.25 -25.97
C ASP A 377 -3.04 5.54 -24.61
N GLY A 378 -2.30 4.47 -24.41
CA GLY A 378 -2.25 3.77 -23.14
C GLY A 378 -1.05 2.85 -22.98
N CYS A 379 -0.72 2.58 -21.73
CA CYS A 379 0.38 1.71 -21.33
C CYS A 379 -0.07 0.81 -20.17
N VAL A 380 0.46 -0.41 -20.09
CA VAL A 380 0.11 -1.41 -19.09
C VAL A 380 1.33 -1.76 -18.25
N VAL A 381 1.15 -1.76 -16.94
CA VAL A 381 2.14 -2.27 -15.99
C VAL A 381 1.50 -3.33 -15.12
N ARG A 382 2.10 -4.51 -15.10
CA ARG A 382 1.74 -5.62 -14.21
C ARG A 382 2.66 -5.62 -13.01
N GLN A 383 2.09 -5.60 -11.83
CA GLN A 383 2.83 -5.68 -10.58
C GLN A 383 2.45 -6.94 -9.83
N PRO A 384 3.27 -8.00 -9.88
CA PRO A 384 3.04 -9.19 -9.08
C PRO A 384 3.26 -8.89 -7.59
N LYS A 385 2.57 -9.63 -6.72
CA LYS A 385 2.73 -9.61 -5.27
C LYS A 385 2.64 -8.20 -4.64
N ALA A 386 1.68 -7.40 -5.14
CA ALA A 386 1.49 -6.03 -4.68
C ALA A 386 1.00 -5.95 -3.23
N TYR A 387 0.17 -6.90 -2.82
CA TYR A 387 -0.43 -6.92 -1.48
C TYR A 387 -0.33 -8.30 -0.84
N PRO A 388 0.15 -8.41 0.42
CA PRO A 388 -0.01 -9.63 1.20
C PRO A 388 -1.49 -9.83 1.55
N VAL A 389 -2.01 -11.05 1.39
CA VAL A 389 -3.38 -11.40 1.73
C VAL A 389 -3.46 -11.88 3.17
N TYR A 390 -4.40 -11.32 3.93
CA TYR A 390 -4.67 -11.69 5.33
C TYR A 390 -5.85 -12.65 5.38
N ASP A 391 -5.61 -13.90 5.08
CA ASP A 391 -6.57 -15.00 5.28
C ASP A 391 -6.46 -15.61 6.68
N ASP A 392 -7.29 -16.59 7.00
CA ASP A 392 -7.34 -17.25 8.32
C ASP A 392 -6.01 -17.96 8.70
N ALA A 393 -5.20 -18.31 7.71
CA ALA A 393 -3.92 -19.01 7.91
C ALA A 393 -2.73 -18.04 8.06
N TYR A 394 -2.90 -16.78 7.68
CA TYR A 394 -1.86 -15.75 7.63
C TYR A 394 -1.00 -15.69 8.89
N ALA A 395 -1.64 -15.48 10.04
CA ALA A 395 -0.91 -15.29 11.32
C ALA A 395 -0.05 -16.50 11.67
N ARG A 396 -0.57 -17.71 11.44
CA ARG A 396 0.15 -18.96 11.68
C ARG A 396 1.36 -19.10 10.76
N HIS A 397 1.19 -18.83 9.46
CA HIS A 397 2.27 -18.93 8.48
C HIS A 397 3.40 -17.93 8.77
N VAL A 398 3.07 -16.67 9.01
CA VAL A 398 4.05 -15.64 9.33
C VAL A 398 4.78 -15.95 10.65
N THR A 399 4.07 -16.42 11.69
CA THR A 399 4.69 -16.79 12.96
C THR A 399 5.66 -17.96 12.78
N THR A 400 5.29 -18.99 12.00
CA THR A 400 6.16 -20.13 11.71
C THR A 400 7.44 -19.69 11.00
N LEU A 401 7.31 -18.88 9.94
CA LEU A 401 8.46 -18.38 9.19
C LEU A 401 9.33 -17.44 10.02
N ARG A 402 8.73 -16.58 10.83
CA ARG A 402 9.49 -15.71 11.72
C ARG A 402 10.33 -16.52 12.73
N ALA A 403 9.77 -17.58 13.32
CA ALA A 403 10.52 -18.46 14.22
C ALA A 403 11.65 -19.21 13.51
N GLU A 404 11.40 -19.71 12.31
CA GLU A 404 12.39 -20.40 11.48
C GLU A 404 13.57 -19.50 11.13
N LEU A 405 13.28 -18.27 10.71
CA LEU A 405 14.32 -17.33 10.23
C LEU A 405 15.22 -16.81 11.36
N LEU A 406 14.88 -17.03 12.62
CA LEU A 406 15.79 -16.78 13.75
C LEU A 406 17.03 -17.71 13.74
N HIS A 407 16.96 -18.85 13.05
CA HIS A 407 18.10 -19.76 12.90
C HIS A 407 19.12 -19.30 11.83
N TYR A 408 18.80 -18.25 11.08
CA TYR A 408 19.69 -17.68 10.07
C TYR A 408 20.27 -16.36 10.59
N PRO A 409 21.51 -16.40 11.10
CA PRO A 409 22.15 -15.23 11.70
C PRO A 409 22.30 -14.09 10.68
N ASN A 410 22.15 -12.86 11.15
CA ASN A 410 22.35 -11.67 10.34
C ASN A 410 21.44 -11.58 9.08
N MET A 411 20.33 -12.34 9.06
CA MET A 411 19.26 -12.22 8.07
C MET A 411 18.15 -11.32 8.63
N HIS A 412 17.91 -10.20 7.98
CA HIS A 412 16.97 -9.18 8.43
C HIS A 412 15.82 -9.01 7.41
N LEU A 413 14.59 -9.01 7.89
CA LEU A 413 13.39 -8.83 7.07
C LEU A 413 12.86 -7.42 7.22
N VAL A 414 12.61 -6.73 6.09
CA VAL A 414 12.08 -5.36 6.09
C VAL A 414 11.00 -5.17 5.03
N GLY A 415 10.21 -4.12 5.20
CA GLY A 415 9.26 -3.69 4.20
C GLY A 415 7.97 -4.49 4.14
N ARG A 416 7.23 -4.35 3.03
CA ARG A 416 5.93 -4.99 2.84
C ARG A 416 6.06 -6.48 2.57
N ASN A 417 6.77 -6.82 1.52
CA ASN A 417 6.86 -8.20 1.03
C ASN A 417 7.86 -9.04 1.85
N GLY A 418 8.96 -8.45 2.31
CA GLY A 418 9.94 -9.15 3.15
C GLY A 418 9.39 -9.56 4.51
N MET A 419 8.45 -8.81 5.05
CA MET A 419 7.76 -9.15 6.31
C MET A 419 6.38 -9.78 6.07
N HIS A 420 5.93 -9.90 4.84
CA HIS A 420 4.57 -10.28 4.47
C HIS A 420 3.53 -9.50 5.29
N LYS A 421 3.71 -8.20 5.41
CA LYS A 421 2.91 -7.30 6.25
C LYS A 421 2.47 -6.08 5.43
N TYR A 422 1.21 -5.64 5.59
CA TYR A 422 0.67 -4.50 4.85
C TYR A 422 1.31 -3.19 5.35
N ASN A 423 2.58 -3.04 5.09
CA ASN A 423 3.32 -1.84 5.39
C ASN A 423 3.12 -0.79 4.29
N ASN A 424 2.77 0.42 4.68
CA ASN A 424 2.86 1.58 3.79
C ASN A 424 4.33 1.98 3.63
N GLN A 425 4.59 2.97 2.79
CA GLN A 425 5.94 3.41 2.46
C GLN A 425 6.75 3.82 3.70
N ASP A 426 6.16 4.61 4.58
CA ASP A 426 6.77 5.05 5.83
C ASP A 426 7.07 3.91 6.80
N HIS A 427 6.14 2.95 6.95
CA HIS A 427 6.39 1.75 7.74
C HIS A 427 7.53 0.91 7.17
N ALA A 428 7.58 0.75 5.83
CA ALA A 428 8.67 0.04 5.17
C ALA A 428 10.02 0.74 5.40
N MET A 429 10.05 2.07 5.34
CA MET A 429 11.24 2.87 5.65
C MET A 429 11.63 2.70 7.13
N MET A 430 10.68 2.79 8.05
CA MET A 430 10.95 2.63 9.49
C MET A 430 11.53 1.26 9.81
N THR A 431 10.99 0.16 9.23
CA THR A 431 11.58 -1.17 9.43
C THR A 431 13.03 -1.24 8.98
N ALA A 432 13.37 -0.58 7.86
CA ALA A 432 14.73 -0.53 7.35
C ALA A 432 15.66 0.32 8.23
N MET A 433 15.18 1.48 8.72
CA MET A 433 15.95 2.35 9.61
C MET A 433 16.29 1.64 10.93
N LEU A 434 15.28 1.04 11.58
CA LEU A 434 15.48 0.29 12.84
C LEU A 434 16.38 -0.93 12.66
N THR A 435 16.31 -1.60 11.51
CA THR A 435 17.22 -2.70 11.18
C THR A 435 18.67 -2.21 11.10
N VAL A 436 18.91 -1.08 10.47
CA VAL A 436 20.26 -0.51 10.39
C VAL A 436 20.79 -0.10 11.77
N GLU A 437 19.94 0.41 12.66
CA GLU A 437 20.34 0.70 14.04
C GLU A 437 20.71 -0.59 14.79
N ASN A 438 19.97 -1.68 14.60
CA ASN A 438 20.32 -2.98 15.16
C ASN A 438 21.68 -3.49 14.65
N ILE A 439 21.93 -3.40 13.32
CA ILE A 439 23.20 -3.80 12.72
C ILE A 439 24.35 -2.96 13.27
N ALA A 440 24.19 -1.64 13.31
CA ALA A 440 25.23 -0.73 13.80
C ALA A 440 25.54 -0.95 15.30
N ALA A 441 24.56 -1.34 16.09
CA ALA A 441 24.72 -1.67 17.50
C ALA A 441 25.30 -3.08 17.72
N GLY A 442 25.41 -3.92 16.69
CA GLY A 442 25.82 -5.33 16.81
C GLY A 442 24.87 -6.19 17.63
N ARG A 443 23.64 -5.72 17.90
CA ARG A 443 22.63 -6.44 18.69
C ARG A 443 21.22 -5.91 18.37
N GLN A 444 20.21 -6.70 18.70
CA GLN A 444 18.84 -6.26 18.57
C GLN A 444 18.49 -5.21 19.66
N VAL A 445 18.41 -3.93 19.26
CA VAL A 445 17.95 -2.81 20.08
C VAL A 445 16.45 -2.61 19.89
N TYR A 446 15.97 -2.78 18.66
CA TYR A 446 14.57 -2.56 18.26
C TYR A 446 13.95 -3.84 17.71
N ASP A 447 12.70 -4.13 18.10
CA ASP A 447 11.89 -5.16 17.44
C ASP A 447 11.17 -4.53 16.24
N VAL A 448 11.71 -4.73 15.04
CA VAL A 448 11.16 -4.20 13.78
C VAL A 448 9.75 -4.71 13.46
N TRP A 449 9.34 -5.84 14.06
CA TRP A 449 8.01 -6.40 13.86
C TRP A 449 6.91 -5.59 14.58
N ARG A 450 7.29 -4.73 15.52
CA ARG A 450 6.36 -3.82 16.22
C ARG A 450 5.97 -2.61 15.38
N VAL A 451 6.70 -2.30 14.31
CA VAL A 451 6.31 -1.26 13.36
C VAL A 451 4.95 -1.62 12.76
N ASN A 452 4.03 -0.65 12.69
CA ASN A 452 2.67 -0.84 12.17
C ASN A 452 1.86 -1.93 12.92
N GLN A 453 2.00 -1.99 14.25
CA GLN A 453 1.11 -2.78 15.11
C GLN A 453 -0.06 -1.96 15.64
N ASP A 454 0.08 -0.64 15.70
CA ASP A 454 -0.96 0.24 16.19
C ASP A 454 -2.09 0.32 15.16
N ALA A 455 -3.27 -0.10 15.56
CA ALA A 455 -4.51 -0.08 14.76
C ALA A 455 -4.89 1.33 14.25
N GLN A 456 -4.21 2.37 14.70
CA GLN A 456 -4.50 3.78 14.44
C GLN A 456 -3.91 4.32 13.13
N TYR A 457 -3.08 3.58 12.42
CA TYR A 457 -2.42 4.05 11.20
C TYR A 457 -3.20 3.69 9.94
N HIS A 458 -4.46 4.02 9.88
CA HIS A 458 -5.29 3.73 8.73
C HIS A 458 -5.79 4.99 8.04
N GLU A 459 -6.15 4.82 6.78
CA GLU A 459 -6.60 5.84 5.82
C GLU A 459 -7.71 6.81 6.34
N SER A 460 -8.30 6.54 7.48
CA SER A 460 -9.35 7.36 8.10
C SER A 460 -8.86 8.43 9.08
N GLY A 461 -7.58 8.46 9.43
CA GLY A 461 -7.02 9.55 10.26
C GLY A 461 -7.68 9.74 11.64
N LEU A 462 -8.20 8.70 12.26
CA LEU A 462 -8.72 8.77 13.62
C LEU A 462 -7.57 8.58 14.61
N ALA A 463 -7.09 9.70 15.17
CA ALA A 463 -6.24 9.67 16.35
C ALA A 463 -7.12 9.89 17.58
N GLU A 464 -7.20 8.90 18.48
CA GLU A 464 -7.45 9.20 19.89
C GLU A 464 -6.19 9.89 20.45
N GLU A 465 -6.37 10.94 21.23
CA GLU A 465 -5.33 11.54 22.05
C GLU A 465 -4.91 10.57 23.17
N THR A 466 -4.11 9.60 22.85
CA THR A 466 -3.14 9.05 23.78
C THR A 466 -1.82 9.71 23.44
N LYS A 467 -1.15 10.28 24.48
CA LYS A 467 0.20 10.87 24.41
C LYS A 467 1.04 10.20 23.34
N PRO A 468 1.87 10.93 22.56
CA PRO A 468 2.64 10.33 21.48
C PRO A 468 3.44 9.18 22.07
N ALA A 469 2.96 7.95 21.84
CA ALA A 469 3.81 6.80 21.92
C ALA A 469 4.79 7.04 20.78
N SER A 470 5.99 7.50 21.12
CA SER A 470 7.11 7.54 20.19
C SER A 470 7.04 6.23 19.40
N VAL A 471 7.07 6.30 18.08
CA VAL A 471 7.15 5.16 17.17
C VAL A 471 8.41 4.33 17.44
N VAL A 472 9.20 4.75 18.37
CA VAL A 472 10.37 4.11 18.94
C VAL A 472 9.90 2.91 19.76
N ALA A 473 10.07 1.71 19.20
CA ALA A 473 9.98 0.49 20.00
C ALA A 473 10.91 0.66 21.21
N LYS A 474 10.37 0.53 22.41
CA LYS A 474 11.19 0.55 23.62
C LYS A 474 12.32 -0.47 23.46
N PRO A 475 13.57 -0.15 23.86
CA PRO A 475 14.64 -1.13 23.86
C PRO A 475 14.22 -2.36 24.64
N CYS A 476 14.51 -3.53 24.07
CA CYS A 476 14.26 -4.81 24.73
C CYS A 476 15.04 -4.83 26.05
N GLY A 477 14.35 -4.74 27.18
CA GLY A 477 14.98 -4.73 28.49
C GLY A 477 15.81 -5.99 28.68
N ALA A 478 17.09 -5.83 28.91
CA ALA A 478 17.96 -6.87 29.42
C ALA A 478 17.40 -7.29 30.78
N LYS A 479 16.83 -8.48 30.89
CA LYS A 479 16.73 -9.17 32.19
C LYS A 479 18.11 -9.74 32.50
N ALA A 480 18.68 -9.25 33.58
CA ALA A 480 19.85 -9.81 34.21
C ALA A 480 19.59 -11.25 34.66
#